data_80f6b53d6e7677af1787481571940958
#
_entry.id   80f6b53d6e7677af1787481571940958
#
_cell.length_a   1.000
_cell.length_b   1.000
_cell.length_c   1.000
_cell.angle_alpha   90.00
_cell.angle_beta   90.00
_cell.angle_gamma   90.00
#
_symmetry.space_group_name_H-M   'P 1'
#
loop_
_entity.id
_entity.type
_entity.pdbx_description
1 polymer ?
#
loop_
_entity_poly.entity_id
_entity_poly.type
_entity_poly.pdbx_seq_one_letter_code
_entity_poly.pdbx_strand_id
1 'polypeptide(L)'
;FEDGQIYKAISSLLKKRMKERKQYPAVTVLTPVTDKMARARPLQGRMQQGMITFSDRGDWYDNARAEMLRFPAGVHDDCVDSLAWLVVLALGKAPPRVVKPKGVKSWKDRLAFGAGSVSHMAA
;
A
#
# COMPACT_ATOMS: atom_id res chain seq x y z
N PHE A 1 -0.70 11.48 -8.43
CA PHE A 1 -0.45 12.93 -8.42
C PHE A 1 -1.69 13.66 -7.94
N GLU A 2 -1.50 14.66 -7.12
CA GLU A 2 -2.57 15.60 -6.78
C GLU A 2 -2.82 16.54 -7.96
N ASP A 3 -4.11 16.81 -8.26
CA ASP A 3 -4.46 17.77 -9.31
C ASP A 3 -4.13 19.18 -8.84
N GLY A 4 -3.12 19.75 -9.45
CA GLY A 4 -2.61 21.06 -9.08
C GLY A 4 -1.70 21.65 -10.14
N GLN A 5 -1.22 22.86 -9.87
CA GLN A 5 -0.34 23.59 -10.79
C GLN A 5 0.96 22.83 -11.07
N ILE A 6 1.50 22.13 -10.06
CA ILE A 6 2.73 21.34 -10.18
C ILE A 6 2.53 20.22 -11.22
N TYR A 7 1.43 19.45 -11.11
CA TYR A 7 1.15 18.38 -12.07
C TYR A 7 0.98 18.95 -13.48
N LYS A 8 0.26 20.04 -13.64
CA LYS A 8 0.08 20.70 -14.95
C LYS A 8 1.41 21.11 -15.56
N ALA A 9 2.32 21.66 -14.75
CA ALA A 9 3.64 22.09 -15.23
C ALA A 9 4.51 20.90 -15.66
N ILE A 10 4.52 19.80 -14.93
CA ILE A 10 5.41 18.68 -15.22
C ILE A 10 4.80 17.61 -16.14
N SER A 11 3.50 17.63 -16.39
CA SER A 11 2.79 16.59 -17.15
C SER A 11 3.34 16.37 -18.55
N SER A 12 3.71 17.44 -19.24
CA SER A 12 4.31 17.38 -20.58
C SER A 12 5.70 16.70 -20.55
N LEU A 13 6.53 17.07 -19.58
CA LEU A 13 7.85 16.47 -19.37
C LEU A 13 7.74 15.01 -18.99
N LEU A 14 6.78 14.67 -18.10
CA LEU A 14 6.52 13.28 -17.71
C LEU A 14 6.15 12.42 -18.93
N LYS A 15 5.22 12.89 -19.76
CA LYS A 15 4.83 12.20 -20.99
C LYS A 15 6.01 12.02 -21.96
N LYS A 16 6.87 13.04 -22.09
CA LYS A 16 8.08 12.96 -22.92
C LYS A 16 9.01 11.85 -22.38
N ARG A 17 9.28 11.82 -21.07
CA ARG A 17 10.12 10.80 -20.44
C ARG A 17 9.54 9.40 -20.55
N MET A 18 8.23 9.25 -20.45
CA MET A 18 7.55 7.98 -20.66
C MET A 18 7.82 7.44 -22.08
N LYS A 19 7.73 8.30 -23.09
CA LYS A 19 8.04 7.93 -24.49
C LYS A 19 9.51 7.54 -24.67
N GLU A 20 10.44 8.36 -24.16
CA GLU A 20 11.88 8.11 -24.27
C GLU A 20 12.27 6.75 -23.64
N ARG A 21 11.69 6.44 -22.49
CA ARG A 21 11.98 5.18 -21.77
C ARG A 21 11.11 4.01 -22.21
N LYS A 22 10.15 4.21 -23.10
CA LYS A 22 9.15 3.21 -23.49
C LYS A 22 8.44 2.56 -22.29
N GLN A 23 8.23 3.35 -21.24
CA GLN A 23 7.58 2.93 -20.00
C GLN A 23 6.35 3.80 -19.79
N TYR A 24 5.19 3.19 -19.69
CA TYR A 24 3.91 3.88 -19.58
C TYR A 24 3.17 3.50 -18.30
N PRO A 25 3.66 3.95 -17.12
CA PRO A 25 2.96 3.70 -15.87
C PRO A 25 1.59 4.38 -15.89
N ALA A 26 0.60 3.73 -15.30
CA ALA A 26 -0.71 4.34 -15.12
C ALA A 26 -0.58 5.52 -14.15
N VAL A 27 -0.95 6.71 -14.61
CA VAL A 27 -0.95 7.93 -13.81
C VAL A 27 -2.37 8.23 -13.39
N THR A 28 -2.62 8.21 -12.08
CA THR A 28 -3.90 8.63 -11.50
C THR A 28 -3.74 10.03 -10.94
N VAL A 29 -4.59 10.94 -11.38
CA VAL A 29 -4.67 12.30 -10.85
C VAL A 29 -5.76 12.32 -9.79
N LEU A 30 -5.47 12.88 -8.64
CA LEU A 30 -6.36 12.95 -7.48
C LEU A 30 -6.71 14.40 -7.21
N THR A 31 -7.98 14.69 -7.09
CA THR A 31 -8.46 16.03 -6.76
C THR A 31 -8.73 16.11 -5.25
N PRO A 32 -8.15 17.07 -4.53
CA PRO A 32 -8.42 17.25 -3.11
C PRO A 32 -9.86 17.74 -2.91
N VAL A 33 -10.72 16.86 -2.45
CA VAL A 33 -12.14 17.16 -2.16
C VAL A 33 -12.36 17.46 -0.68
N THR A 34 -11.45 16.97 0.18
CA THR A 34 -11.55 17.10 1.63
C THR A 34 -10.32 17.80 2.20
N ASP A 35 -10.47 18.37 3.39
CA ASP A 35 -9.34 18.93 4.12
C ASP A 35 -8.29 17.86 4.50
N LYS A 36 -7.08 18.29 4.85
CA LYS A 36 -5.96 17.41 5.19
C LYS A 36 -6.28 16.50 6.38
N MET A 37 -6.98 17.00 7.40
CA MET A 37 -7.37 16.22 8.57
C MET A 37 -8.32 15.10 8.20
N ALA A 38 -9.34 15.40 7.39
CA ALA A 38 -10.30 14.39 6.93
C ALA A 38 -9.63 13.31 6.08
N ARG A 39 -8.64 13.69 5.24
CA ARG A 39 -7.85 12.71 4.48
C ARG A 39 -6.94 11.84 5.34
N ALA A 40 -6.40 12.38 6.44
CA ALA A 40 -5.50 11.65 7.32
C ALA A 40 -6.22 10.63 8.24
N ARG A 41 -7.51 10.81 8.52
CA ARG A 41 -8.28 9.89 9.40
C ARG A 41 -8.24 8.41 8.97
N PRO A 42 -8.43 8.04 7.69
CA PRO A 42 -8.29 6.66 7.25
C PRO A 42 -6.88 6.09 7.47
N LEU A 43 -5.83 6.90 7.31
CA LEU A 43 -4.46 6.53 7.62
C LEU A 43 -4.31 6.20 9.11
N GLN A 44 -4.75 7.11 9.98
CA GLN A 44 -4.72 6.92 11.43
C GLN A 44 -5.46 5.66 11.87
N GLY A 45 -6.68 5.44 11.39
CA GLY A 45 -7.47 4.27 11.73
C GLY A 45 -6.80 2.96 11.34
N ARG A 46 -6.17 2.89 10.17
CA ARG A 46 -5.44 1.70 9.72
C ARG A 46 -4.14 1.46 10.49
N MET A 47 -3.44 2.52 10.87
CA MET A 47 -2.26 2.42 11.73
C MET A 47 -2.64 1.88 13.11
N GLN A 48 -3.72 2.36 13.72
CA GLN A 48 -4.23 1.87 15.00
C GLN A 48 -4.62 0.38 14.97
N GLN A 49 -5.09 -0.09 13.81
CA GLN A 49 -5.45 -1.49 13.60
C GLN A 49 -4.24 -2.37 13.21
N GLY A 50 -3.03 -1.81 13.14
CA GLY A 50 -1.84 -2.55 12.72
C GLY A 50 -1.83 -2.98 11.25
N MET A 51 -2.68 -2.36 10.41
CA MET A 51 -2.78 -2.69 8.99
C MET A 51 -1.69 -2.02 8.14
N ILE A 52 -0.94 -1.10 8.71
CA ILE A 52 0.15 -0.39 8.04
C ILE A 52 1.41 -0.66 8.83
N THR A 53 2.42 -1.16 8.13
CA THR A 53 3.76 -1.38 8.66
C THR A 53 4.76 -0.55 7.86
N PHE A 54 5.73 0.01 8.54
CA PHE A 54 6.79 0.79 7.92
C PHE A 54 8.09 -0.01 8.00
N SER A 55 8.90 0.08 6.94
CA SER A 55 10.25 -0.46 6.98
C SER A 55 11.12 0.45 7.83
N ASP A 56 11.83 -0.13 8.78
CA ASP A 56 12.85 0.53 9.59
C ASP A 56 14.19 0.70 8.86
N ARG A 57 14.26 0.22 7.62
CA ARG A 57 15.47 0.32 6.79
C ARG A 57 15.51 1.67 6.08
N GLY A 58 16.45 2.50 6.47
CA GLY A 58 16.74 3.79 5.84
C GLY A 58 16.34 5.00 6.69
N ASP A 59 17.02 6.10 6.46
CA ASP A 59 16.98 7.33 7.27
C ASP A 59 15.67 8.12 7.14
N TRP A 60 14.79 7.72 6.22
CA TRP A 60 13.54 8.41 5.95
C TRP A 60 12.49 8.22 7.06
N TYR A 61 12.53 7.08 7.77
CA TYR A 61 11.46 6.71 8.71
C TYR A 61 11.42 7.63 9.92
N ASP A 62 12.56 8.01 10.47
CA ASP A 62 12.61 8.90 11.63
C ASP A 62 12.03 10.27 11.34
N ASN A 63 12.32 10.82 10.16
CA ASN A 63 11.75 12.09 9.70
C ASN A 63 10.23 11.97 9.50
N ALA A 64 9.77 10.93 8.82
CA ALA A 64 8.36 10.67 8.61
C ALA A 64 7.59 10.45 9.93
N ARG A 65 8.19 9.72 10.86
CA ARG A 65 7.64 9.50 12.20
C ARG A 65 7.52 10.82 12.99
N ALA A 66 8.56 11.65 12.97
CA ALA A 66 8.54 12.94 13.64
C ALA A 66 7.45 13.86 13.06
N GLU A 67 7.25 13.85 11.74
CA GLU A 67 6.19 14.59 11.07
C GLU A 67 4.80 14.07 11.45
N MET A 68 4.59 12.75 11.43
CA MET A 68 3.32 12.14 11.85
C MET A 68 2.96 12.46 13.30
N LEU A 69 3.93 12.47 14.22
CA LEU A 69 3.70 12.79 15.64
C LEU A 69 3.36 14.25 15.88
N ARG A 70 3.80 15.16 15.01
CA ARG A 70 3.51 16.60 15.11
C ARG A 70 2.24 17.01 14.37
N PHE A 71 1.72 16.15 13.52
CA PHE A 71 0.52 16.44 12.76
C PHE A 71 -0.69 16.61 13.70
N PRO A 72 -1.58 17.63 13.52
CA PRO A 72 -1.61 18.58 12.41
C PRO A 72 -0.83 19.89 12.67
N ALA A 73 -0.20 20.06 13.81
CA ALA A 73 0.45 21.32 14.23
C ALA A 73 1.87 21.52 13.62
N GLY A 74 2.37 20.55 12.87
CA GLY A 74 3.70 20.63 12.24
C GLY A 74 3.76 21.64 11.10
N VAL A 75 4.95 22.23 10.89
CA VAL A 75 5.23 23.12 9.75
C VAL A 75 5.29 22.33 8.45
N HIS A 76 5.75 21.10 8.51
CA HIS A 76 5.85 20.17 7.39
C HIS A 76 4.87 19.01 7.60
N ASP A 77 4.07 18.71 6.62
CA ASP A 77 3.07 17.64 6.63
C ASP A 77 3.00 16.86 5.30
N ASP A 78 4.01 17.05 4.45
CA ASP A 78 4.04 16.47 3.11
C ASP A 78 4.07 14.94 3.12
N CYS A 79 4.78 14.35 4.10
CA CYS A 79 4.83 12.92 4.27
C CYS A 79 3.47 12.36 4.71
N VAL A 80 2.81 13.02 5.67
CA VAL A 80 1.48 12.63 6.14
C VAL A 80 0.46 12.72 5.01
N ASP A 81 0.48 13.80 4.24
CA ASP A 81 -0.44 13.99 3.12
C ASP A 81 -0.21 12.94 2.03
N SER A 82 1.04 12.63 1.70
CA SER A 82 1.40 11.58 0.74
C SER A 82 0.91 10.20 1.19
N LEU A 83 1.09 9.85 2.47
CA LEU A 83 0.61 8.60 3.04
C LEU A 83 -0.92 8.53 3.06
N ALA A 84 -1.59 9.63 3.39
CA ALA A 84 -3.05 9.72 3.36
C ALA A 84 -3.59 9.47 1.95
N TRP A 85 -3.00 10.05 0.93
CA TRP A 85 -3.34 9.80 -0.47
C TRP A 85 -3.12 8.34 -0.88
N LEU A 86 -2.03 7.71 -0.45
CA LEU A 86 -1.79 6.29 -0.70
C LEU A 86 -2.87 5.41 -0.09
N VAL A 87 -3.32 5.72 1.13
CA VAL A 87 -4.41 4.98 1.78
C VAL A 87 -5.73 5.16 1.04
N VAL A 88 -6.07 6.39 0.64
CA VAL A 88 -7.28 6.67 -0.17
C VAL A 88 -7.27 5.87 -1.47
N LEU A 89 -6.14 5.83 -2.17
CA LEU A 89 -5.97 5.03 -3.38
C LEU A 89 -6.10 3.53 -3.11
N ALA A 90 -5.52 3.05 -2.02
CA ALA A 90 -5.57 1.63 -1.65
C ALA A 90 -6.98 1.16 -1.28
N LEU A 91 -7.80 2.05 -0.68
CA LEU A 91 -9.20 1.77 -0.35
C LEU A 91 -10.06 1.54 -1.60
N GLY A 92 -9.78 2.23 -2.68
CA GLY A 92 -10.49 2.09 -3.95
C GLY A 92 -10.03 0.91 -4.81
N LYS A 93 -9.00 0.16 -4.37
CA LYS A 93 -8.44 -0.96 -5.14
C LYS A 93 -8.75 -2.29 -4.47
N ALA A 94 -9.09 -3.30 -5.28
CA ALA A 94 -9.19 -4.67 -4.79
C ALA A 94 -7.83 -5.12 -4.21
N PRO A 95 -7.85 -5.88 -3.11
CA PRO A 95 -6.60 -6.40 -2.57
C PRO A 95 -5.87 -7.24 -3.63
N PRO A 96 -4.53 -7.21 -3.65
CA PRO A 96 -3.77 -8.02 -4.60
C PRO A 96 -4.16 -9.48 -4.42
N ARG A 97 -4.40 -10.16 -5.54
CA ARG A 97 -4.68 -11.59 -5.53
C ARG A 97 -3.45 -12.32 -4.97
N VAL A 98 -3.59 -12.87 -3.77
CA VAL A 98 -2.54 -13.69 -3.19
C VAL A 98 -2.43 -14.96 -4.04
N VAL A 99 -1.45 -14.98 -4.93
CA VAL A 99 -1.10 -16.20 -5.67
C VAL A 99 -0.40 -17.11 -4.68
N LYS A 100 -1.10 -18.13 -4.21
CA LYS A 100 -0.47 -19.18 -3.40
C LYS A 100 0.65 -19.81 -4.23
N PRO A 101 1.87 -19.94 -3.71
CA PRO A 101 2.94 -20.61 -4.44
C PRO A 101 2.50 -22.02 -4.80
N LYS A 102 2.67 -22.39 -6.06
CA LYS A 102 2.39 -23.75 -6.57
C LYS A 102 3.18 -24.74 -5.70
N GLY A 103 2.50 -25.64 -5.02
CA GLY A 103 3.13 -26.69 -4.21
C GLY A 103 2.90 -26.63 -2.70
N VAL A 104 2.28 -25.56 -2.16
CA VAL A 104 1.86 -25.57 -0.77
C VAL A 104 0.55 -26.35 -0.68
N LYS A 105 0.65 -27.63 -0.24
CA LYS A 105 -0.54 -28.44 0.03
C LYS A 105 -1.39 -27.76 1.08
N SER A 106 -2.68 -27.61 0.82
CA SER A 106 -3.66 -27.12 1.78
C SER A 106 -3.63 -27.99 3.04
N TRP A 107 -3.98 -27.46 4.21
CA TRP A 107 -4.15 -28.27 5.41
C TRP A 107 -5.14 -29.43 5.20
N LYS A 108 -6.13 -29.28 4.34
CA LYS A 108 -7.06 -30.34 3.92
C LYS A 108 -6.36 -31.48 3.16
N ASP A 109 -5.37 -31.14 2.33
CA ASP A 109 -4.58 -32.14 1.58
C ASP A 109 -3.65 -32.93 2.51
N ARG A 110 -3.23 -32.35 3.65
CA ARG A 110 -2.44 -33.03 4.68
C ARG A 110 -3.28 -34.02 5.48
N LEU A 111 -4.54 -33.68 5.76
CA LEU A 111 -5.47 -34.58 6.47
C LEU A 111 -5.87 -35.78 5.60
N ALA A 112 -6.06 -35.59 4.29
CA ALA A 112 -6.36 -36.67 3.36
C ALA A 112 -5.24 -37.70 3.25
N PHE A 113 -3.97 -37.29 3.44
CA PHE A 113 -2.82 -38.20 3.38
C PHE A 113 -2.61 -39.01 4.69
N GLY A 114 -3.15 -38.54 5.81
CA GLY A 114 -3.07 -39.23 7.11
C GLY A 114 -4.13 -40.31 7.31
N ALA A 115 -5.17 -40.36 6.47
CA ALA A 115 -6.28 -41.32 6.65
C ALA A 115 -6.11 -42.63 5.83
N GLY A 116 -5.00 -42.78 5.14
CA GLY A 116 -4.80 -43.87 4.15
C GLY A 116 -3.82 -44.97 4.52
N SER A 117 -3.39 -45.12 5.80
CA SER A 117 -2.51 -46.24 6.18
C SER A 117 -2.90 -46.86 7.50
N VAL A 118 -4.10 -47.41 7.57
CA VAL A 118 -4.36 -48.53 8.50
C VAL A 118 -4.38 -49.78 7.65
N SER A 119 -3.21 -50.27 7.38
CA SER A 119 -3.00 -51.58 6.80
C SER A 119 -3.42 -52.62 7.85
N HIS A 120 -4.47 -53.32 7.55
CA HIS A 120 -4.99 -54.46 8.27
C HIS A 120 -3.91 -55.57 8.22
N MET A 121 -3.18 -55.76 9.31
CA MET A 121 -2.50 -57.01 9.59
C MET A 121 -3.46 -57.87 10.43
N ALA A 122 -4.20 -58.72 9.75
CA ALA A 122 -4.86 -59.87 10.38
C ALA A 122 -3.92 -61.08 10.24
N ALA A 123 -3.67 -61.64 11.39
CA ALA A 123 -3.19 -62.95 11.80
C ALA A 123 -2.69 -63.96 10.78
#